data_eb10ac113f15da77338b964b5827461d
#
_entry.id   eb10ac113f15da77338b964b5827461d
#
_cell.length_a   1.000
_cell.length_b   1.000
_cell.length_c   1.000
_cell.angle_alpha   90.00
_cell.angle_beta   90.00
_cell.angle_gamma   90.00
#
_symmetry.space_group_name_H-M   'P 1'
#
loop_
_entity.id
_entity.type
_entity.pdbx_description
1 polymer ?
#
loop_
_entity_poly.entity_id
_entity_poly.type
_entity_poly.pdbx_seq_one_letter_code
_entity_poly.pdbx_strand_id
1 'polypeptide(L)'
;TLMRSSAASDVYKRQGESMINAGIFDGDMVIVEQQPTADNGDIVVAMIEDSATVKRFYKEDGYYRLQPENDTMDPIIVSEVSIIGKVVGLYRSMK
;
A
#
# COMPACT_ATOMS: atom_id res chain seq x y z
N THR A 1 12.71 13.20 -2.31
CA THR A 1 12.47 13.49 -3.71
C THR A 1 11.71 12.37 -4.38
N LEU A 2 10.61 12.70 -4.98
CA LEU A 2 9.87 11.73 -5.76
C LEU A 2 10.55 11.49 -7.08
N MET A 3 10.75 10.23 -7.39
CA MET A 3 11.30 9.85 -8.69
C MET A 3 10.28 8.94 -9.37
N ARG A 4 9.98 9.31 -10.60
CA ARG A 4 9.08 8.51 -11.41
C ARG A 4 9.91 7.80 -12.47
N SER A 5 9.81 6.49 -12.47
CA SER A 5 10.51 5.71 -13.46
C SER A 5 9.72 5.72 -14.78
N SER A 6 10.43 5.58 -15.88
CA SER A 6 9.80 5.48 -17.19
C SER A 6 9.04 4.16 -17.35
N ALA A 7 9.23 3.23 -16.45
CA ALA A 7 8.58 1.91 -16.50
C ALA A 7 7.28 1.89 -15.72
N ALA A 8 6.62 3.02 -15.54
CA ALA A 8 5.36 3.14 -14.84
C ALA A 8 5.44 2.72 -13.37
N SER A 9 6.56 3.03 -12.73
CA SER A 9 6.70 2.89 -11.28
C SER A 9 6.63 4.26 -10.63
N ASP A 10 5.96 4.32 -9.50
CA ASP A 10 5.84 5.53 -8.71
C ASP A 10 6.49 5.34 -7.35
N VAL A 11 6.82 6.46 -6.71
CA VAL A 11 7.37 6.45 -5.35
C VAL A 11 6.42 7.25 -4.47
N TYR A 12 5.99 6.66 -3.37
CA TYR A 12 5.09 7.30 -2.42
C TYR A 12 5.76 7.34 -1.05
N LYS A 13 5.61 8.48 -0.37
CA LYS A 13 6.08 8.60 1.01
C LYS A 13 5.04 7.99 1.93
N ARG A 14 5.45 7.05 2.77
CA ARG A 14 4.58 6.39 3.72
C ARG A 14 4.41 7.25 4.96
N GLN A 15 3.18 7.45 5.40
CA GLN A 15 2.88 8.15 6.65
C GLN A 15 2.13 7.21 7.58
N GLY A 16 2.50 7.26 8.86
CA GLY A 16 1.86 6.48 9.90
C GLY A 16 2.49 5.12 10.09
N GLU A 17 1.85 4.31 10.94
CA GLU A 17 2.42 3.07 11.46
C GLU A 17 1.62 1.84 11.10
N SER A 18 0.71 1.93 10.12
CA SER A 18 -0.19 0.83 9.81
C SER A 18 0.50 -0.39 9.21
N MET A 19 1.75 -0.27 8.78
CA MET A 19 2.46 -1.36 8.12
C MET A 19 3.78 -1.70 8.82
N ILE A 20 3.91 -1.41 10.10
CA ILE A 20 5.18 -1.62 10.82
C ILE A 20 5.56 -3.08 10.91
N ASN A 21 4.60 -4.00 11.01
CA ASN A 21 4.92 -5.43 11.07
C ASN A 21 5.41 -5.98 9.73
N ALA A 22 5.21 -5.24 8.66
CA ALA A 22 5.76 -5.59 7.34
C ALA A 22 7.09 -4.88 7.09
N GLY A 23 7.61 -4.15 8.09
CA GLY A 23 8.87 -3.44 7.95
C GLY A 23 8.78 -2.12 7.24
N ILE A 24 7.58 -1.57 7.07
CA ILE A 24 7.37 -0.28 6.42
C ILE A 24 7.02 0.74 7.51
N PHE A 25 7.89 1.71 7.70
CA PHE A 25 7.78 2.67 8.80
C PHE A 25 7.42 4.05 8.29
N ASP A 26 6.96 4.89 9.23
CA ASP A 26 6.66 6.28 8.93
C ASP A 26 7.88 6.95 8.29
N GLY A 27 7.66 7.67 7.21
CA GLY A 27 8.73 8.34 6.49
C GLY A 27 9.41 7.53 5.41
N ASP A 28 9.15 6.22 5.35
CA ASP A 28 9.70 5.39 4.29
C ASP A 28 9.09 5.74 2.94
N MET A 29 9.85 5.50 1.89
CA MET A 29 9.35 5.61 0.52
C MET A 29 9.04 4.22 0.01
N VAL A 30 7.83 4.02 -0.51
CA VAL A 30 7.47 2.74 -1.15
C VAL A 30 7.54 2.91 -2.65
N ILE A 31 8.10 1.92 -3.31
CA ILE A 31 8.21 1.90 -4.78
C ILE A 31 7.05 1.06 -5.29
N VAL A 32 6.25 1.64 -6.17
CA VAL A 32 4.98 1.07 -6.58
C VAL A 32 4.97 0.84 -8.08
N GLU A 33 4.68 -0.38 -8.48
CA GLU A 33 4.45 -0.70 -9.88
C GLU A 33 2.96 -0.53 -10.17
N GLN A 34 2.65 0.31 -11.14
CA GLN A 34 1.26 0.60 -11.47
C GLN A 34 0.58 -0.61 -12.08
N GLN A 35 -0.53 -1.00 -11.46
CA GLN A 35 -1.38 -2.07 -11.97
C GLN A 35 -2.75 -1.93 -11.34
N PRO A 36 -3.84 -2.21 -12.10
CA PRO A 36 -5.20 -2.02 -11.56
C PRO A 36 -5.69 -3.20 -10.73
N THR A 37 -4.95 -4.29 -10.68
CA THR A 37 -5.35 -5.49 -9.94
C THR A 37 -4.26 -5.93 -9.01
N ALA A 38 -4.62 -6.78 -8.05
CA ALA A 38 -3.68 -7.32 -7.08
C ALA A 38 -4.11 -8.73 -6.69
N ASP A 39 -3.16 -9.50 -6.18
CA ASP A 39 -3.42 -10.84 -5.67
C ASP A 39 -3.49 -10.79 -4.14
N ASN A 40 -4.14 -11.77 -3.56
CA ASN A 40 -4.23 -11.88 -2.11
C ASN A 40 -2.83 -11.93 -1.50
N GLY A 41 -2.63 -11.08 -0.50
CA GLY A 41 -1.36 -10.99 0.19
C GLY A 41 -0.41 -9.93 -0.36
N ASP A 42 -0.74 -9.33 -1.50
CA ASP A 42 0.08 -8.24 -2.03
C ASP A 42 -0.04 -7.00 -1.15
N ILE A 43 1.06 -6.28 -1.02
CA ILE A 43 1.02 -4.96 -0.40
C ILE A 43 0.76 -3.97 -1.53
N VAL A 44 -0.30 -3.19 -1.39
CA VAL A 44 -0.77 -2.31 -2.46
C VAL A 44 -0.90 -0.88 -1.97
N VAL A 45 -0.91 0.04 -2.93
CA VAL A 45 -1.43 1.39 -2.72
C VAL A 45 -2.84 1.39 -3.27
N ALA A 46 -3.80 1.72 -2.44
CA ALA A 46 -5.21 1.73 -2.80
C ALA A 46 -5.82 3.07 -2.48
N MET A 47 -6.78 3.47 -3.30
CA MET A 47 -7.58 4.67 -3.04
C MET A 47 -8.85 4.28 -2.33
N ILE A 48 -9.10 4.92 -1.20
CA ILE A 48 -10.35 4.82 -0.48
C ILE A 48 -10.88 6.23 -0.38
N GLU A 49 -12.00 6.49 -1.03
CA GLU A 49 -12.53 7.84 -1.18
C GLU A 49 -11.45 8.71 -1.82
N ASP A 50 -10.96 9.72 -1.13
CA ASP A 50 -9.96 10.65 -1.68
C ASP A 50 -8.56 10.41 -1.14
N SER A 51 -8.34 9.32 -0.43
CA SER A 51 -7.06 9.06 0.22
C SER A 51 -6.39 7.81 -0.32
N ALA A 52 -5.09 7.92 -0.55
CA ALA A 52 -4.26 6.76 -0.87
C ALA A 52 -3.75 6.13 0.41
N THR A 53 -3.81 4.82 0.51
CA THR A 53 -3.33 4.09 1.66
C THR A 53 -2.50 2.88 1.22
N VAL A 54 -1.55 2.49 2.06
CA VAL A 54 -0.73 1.30 1.83
C VAL A 54 -1.22 0.23 2.80
N LYS A 55 -1.66 -0.89 2.27
CA LYS A 55 -2.20 -1.99 3.06
C LYS A 55 -1.93 -3.31 2.35
N ARG A 56 -2.10 -4.41 3.07
CA ARG A 56 -2.07 -5.73 2.46
C ARG A 56 -3.46 -6.06 1.93
N PHE A 57 -3.50 -6.48 0.69
CA PHE A 57 -4.76 -6.67 -0.04
C PHE A 57 -5.26 -8.10 0.07
N TYR A 58 -6.56 -8.25 0.30
CA TYR A 58 -7.24 -9.54 0.21
C TYR A 58 -8.59 -9.36 -0.44
N LYS A 59 -8.88 -10.20 -1.42
CA LYS A 59 -10.22 -10.29 -2.00
C LYS A 59 -10.94 -11.43 -1.32
N GLU A 60 -11.97 -11.08 -0.58
CA GLU A 60 -12.78 -12.05 0.15
C GLU A 60 -14.06 -12.34 -0.62
N ASP A 61 -14.96 -13.12 -0.02
CA ASP A 61 -16.21 -13.48 -0.66
C ASP A 61 -17.19 -12.30 -0.55
N GLY A 62 -17.32 -11.56 -1.64
CA GLY A 62 -18.26 -10.45 -1.73
C GLY A 62 -17.73 -9.10 -1.22
N TYR A 63 -16.47 -9.01 -0.80
CA TYR A 63 -15.90 -7.76 -0.32
C TYR A 63 -14.38 -7.81 -0.42
N TYR A 64 -13.73 -6.65 -0.14
CA TYR A 64 -12.28 -6.56 -0.07
C TYR A 64 -11.86 -6.19 1.33
N ARG A 65 -10.76 -6.77 1.77
CA ARG A 65 -10.17 -6.46 3.07
C ARG A 65 -8.79 -5.84 2.85
N LEU A 66 -8.62 -4.63 3.37
CA LEU A 66 -7.32 -3.95 3.36
C LEU A 66 -6.76 -4.07 4.76
N GLN A 67 -5.76 -4.92 4.90
CA GLN A 67 -5.25 -5.36 6.18
C GLN A 67 -4.03 -4.54 6.58
N PRO A 68 -4.08 -3.81 7.71
CA PRO A 68 -2.88 -3.21 8.25
C PRO A 68 -1.98 -4.29 8.84
N GLU A 69 -0.68 -4.07 8.75
CA GLU A 69 0.30 -4.93 9.40
C GLU A 69 0.71 -4.28 10.73
N ASN A 70 -0.26 -4.17 11.62
CA ASN A 70 -0.12 -3.56 12.93
C ASN A 70 -1.21 -4.13 13.84
N ASP A 71 -0.80 -4.78 14.91
CA ASP A 71 -1.69 -5.52 15.80
C ASP A 71 -2.73 -4.64 16.50
N THR A 72 -2.50 -3.34 16.55
CA THR A 72 -3.41 -2.41 17.21
C THR A 72 -4.41 -1.77 16.26
N MET A 73 -4.37 -2.10 14.97
CA MET A 73 -5.22 -1.47 13.97
C MET A 73 -6.12 -2.50 13.31
N ASP A 74 -7.36 -2.10 13.08
CA ASP A 74 -8.36 -2.96 12.47
C ASP A 74 -8.30 -2.93 10.95
N PRO A 75 -8.70 -4.02 10.30
CA PRO A 75 -8.79 -4.03 8.84
C PRO A 75 -9.90 -3.10 8.33
N ILE A 76 -9.71 -2.63 7.11
CA ILE A 76 -10.69 -1.81 6.41
C ILE A 76 -11.45 -2.73 5.47
N ILE A 77 -12.77 -2.79 5.63
CA ILE A 77 -13.63 -3.64 4.81
C ILE A 77 -14.41 -2.75 3.87
N VAL A 78 -14.30 -3.00 2.58
CA VAL A 78 -14.97 -2.19 1.55
C VAL A 78 -15.57 -3.09 0.48
N SER A 79 -16.65 -2.62 -0.14
CA SER A 79 -17.28 -3.34 -1.25
C SER A 79 -16.58 -3.04 -2.57
N GLU A 80 -15.90 -1.90 -2.66
CA GLU A 80 -15.17 -1.48 -3.84
C GLU A 80 -13.86 -0.84 -3.43
N VAL A 81 -12.83 -1.04 -4.24
CA VAL A 81 -11.52 -0.45 -4.00
C VAL A 81 -10.85 -0.19 -5.34
N SER A 82 -10.16 0.95 -5.44
CA SER A 82 -9.31 1.25 -6.60
C SER A 82 -7.87 0.95 -6.24
N ILE A 83 -7.27 0.00 -6.94
CA ILE A 83 -5.85 -0.33 -6.76
C ILE A 83 -5.04 0.60 -7.66
N ILE A 84 -4.11 1.34 -7.07
CA ILE A 84 -3.17 2.17 -7.82
C ILE A 84 -2.01 1.31 -8.29
N GLY A 85 -1.50 0.44 -7.42
CA GLY A 85 -0.41 -0.41 -7.79
C GLY A 85 0.05 -1.31 -6.66
N LYS A 86 1.03 -2.13 -6.99
CA LYS A 86 1.63 -3.08 -6.05
C LYS A 86 2.96 -2.51 -5.55
N VAL A 87 3.18 -2.59 -4.25
CA VAL A 87 4.45 -2.20 -3.65
C VAL A 87 5.48 -3.26 -3.97
N VAL A 88 6.55 -2.87 -4.65
CA VAL A 88 7.60 -3.78 -5.11
C VAL A 88 8.96 -3.46 -4.50
N GLY A 89 9.07 -2.37 -3.77
CA GLY A 89 10.33 -2.00 -3.15
C GLY A 89 10.16 -0.95 -2.08
N LEU A 90 11.24 -0.69 -1.37
CA LEU A 90 11.26 0.23 -0.26
C LEU A 90 12.56 1.04 -0.28
N TYR A 91 12.45 2.33 -0.01
CA TYR A 91 13.60 3.19 0.17
C TYR A 91 13.51 3.89 1.52
N ARG A 92 14.58 3.84 2.27
CA ARG A 92 14.66 4.51 3.57
C ARG A 92 15.96 5.27 3.66
N SER A 93 15.86 6.55 4.01
CA SER A 93 17.05 7.36 4.22
C SER A 93 17.64 7.06 5.60
N MET A 94 18.93 6.83 5.63
CA MET A 94 19.67 6.50 6.85
C MET A 94 20.50 7.71 7.30
N LYS A 95 19.83 8.77 7.61
CA LYS A 95 20.52 9.96 8.08
C LYS A 95 20.74 9.98 9.59
#